data_f47dfd19539484b82ee0c6e55a4a19fe
#
_entry.id   f47dfd19539484b82ee0c6e55a4a19fe
#
_cell.length_a   1.000
_cell.length_b   1.000
_cell.length_c   1.000
_cell.angle_alpha   90.00
_cell.angle_beta   90.00
_cell.angle_gamma   90.00
#
_symmetry.space_group_name_H-M   'P 1'
#
loop_
_entity.id
_entity.type
_entity.pdbx_description
1 polymer ?
#
loop_
_entity_poly.entity_id
_entity_poly.type
_entity_poly.pdbx_seq_one_letter_code
_entity_poly.pdbx_strand_id
1 'polypeptide(L)'
;MINTYLTKIIEASDEFYKEYYRILPTLNYYSIYVKEYISDSRLSQITFTSKPYLGPHDTIGVDEITFTADYLGNVELKSFDHLLSYHLPDNLKDLELKDFPEHYYKD
;
A
#
# COMPACT_ATOMS: atom_id res chain seq x y z
N MET A 1 7.93 -14.97 7.34
CA MET A 1 6.55 -14.45 7.47
C MET A 1 6.36 -13.11 6.77
N ILE A 2 7.22 -12.13 7.02
CA ILE A 2 7.08 -10.82 6.39
C ILE A 2 7.20 -10.87 4.87
N ASN A 3 8.00 -11.79 4.32
CA ASN A 3 8.18 -11.91 2.87
C ASN A 3 6.89 -12.32 2.14
N THR A 4 6.06 -13.17 2.76
CA THR A 4 4.79 -13.59 2.16
C THR A 4 3.84 -12.41 2.03
N TYR A 5 3.74 -11.61 3.10
CA TYR A 5 2.87 -10.44 3.09
C TYR A 5 3.43 -9.35 2.20
N LEU A 6 4.75 -9.14 2.22
CA LEU A 6 5.39 -8.12 1.39
C LEU A 6 5.06 -8.33 -0.10
N THR A 7 5.20 -9.56 -0.59
CA THR A 7 4.87 -9.88 -1.98
C THR A 7 3.41 -9.55 -2.30
N LYS A 8 2.49 -9.96 -1.44
CA LYS A 8 1.06 -9.69 -1.63
C LYS A 8 0.72 -8.21 -1.53
N ILE A 9 1.38 -7.47 -0.64
CA ILE A 9 1.20 -6.03 -0.52
C ILE A 9 1.68 -5.33 -1.78
N ILE A 10 2.83 -5.72 -2.30
CA ILE A 10 3.37 -5.16 -3.55
C ILE A 10 2.43 -5.42 -4.71
N GLU A 11 1.92 -6.64 -4.85
CA GLU A 11 0.96 -6.97 -5.90
C GLU A 11 -0.31 -6.13 -5.81
N ALA A 12 -0.87 -5.98 -4.62
CA ALA A 12 -2.08 -5.17 -4.41
C ALA A 12 -1.82 -3.69 -4.70
N SER A 13 -0.68 -3.18 -4.24
CA SER A 13 -0.27 -1.80 -4.47
C SER A 13 -0.06 -1.52 -5.95
N ASP A 14 0.64 -2.40 -6.65
CA ASP A 14 0.89 -2.26 -8.09
C ASP A 14 -0.42 -2.24 -8.87
N GLU A 15 -1.35 -3.13 -8.53
CA GLU A 15 -2.65 -3.19 -9.18
C GLU A 15 -3.44 -1.89 -9.00
N PHE A 16 -3.33 -1.29 -7.82
CA PHE A 16 -4.00 -0.02 -7.54
C PHE A 16 -3.35 1.15 -8.27
N TYR A 17 -2.02 1.27 -8.20
CA TYR A 17 -1.30 2.45 -8.70
C TYR A 17 -1.02 2.45 -10.20
N LYS A 18 -1.13 1.32 -10.88
CA LYS A 18 -0.80 1.24 -12.31
C LYS A 18 -1.61 2.20 -13.19
N GLU A 19 -2.80 2.60 -12.73
CA GLU A 19 -3.65 3.54 -13.46
C GLU A 19 -3.29 5.01 -13.21
N TYR A 20 -2.53 5.28 -12.15
CA TYR A 20 -2.28 6.64 -11.68
C TYR A 20 -0.89 7.16 -12.01
N TYR A 21 0.06 6.27 -12.21
CA TYR A 21 1.45 6.64 -12.47
C TYR A 21 2.02 5.88 -13.66
N ARG A 22 2.93 6.54 -14.39
CA ARG A 22 3.61 5.94 -15.54
C ARG A 22 4.53 4.81 -15.15
N ILE A 23 5.09 4.88 -13.94
CA ILE A 23 5.94 3.83 -13.37
C ILE A 23 5.32 3.39 -12.04
N LEU A 24 5.54 2.13 -11.68
CA LEU A 24 5.02 1.62 -10.43
C LEU A 24 5.83 2.14 -9.25
N PRO A 25 5.15 2.55 -8.15
CA PRO A 25 5.85 2.98 -6.95
C PRO A 25 6.64 1.84 -6.32
N THR A 26 7.65 2.19 -5.56
CA THR A 26 8.48 1.23 -4.84
C THR A 26 7.93 1.02 -3.43
N LEU A 27 7.93 -0.23 -3.01
CA LEU A 27 7.63 -0.62 -1.63
C LEU A 27 8.76 -1.50 -1.11
N ASN A 28 9.26 -1.15 0.06
CA ASN A 28 10.25 -1.95 0.78
C ASN A 28 9.74 -2.25 2.18
N TYR A 29 10.39 -3.21 2.85
CA TYR A 29 9.96 -3.60 4.20
C TYR A 29 9.90 -2.42 5.18
N TYR A 30 10.74 -1.40 5.00
CA TYR A 30 10.74 -0.21 5.85
C TYR A 30 9.62 0.79 5.50
N SER A 31 8.91 0.56 4.39
CA SER A 31 7.76 1.39 3.98
C SER A 31 6.43 0.81 4.48
N ILE A 32 6.48 -0.30 5.18
CA ILE A 32 5.30 -1.05 5.58
C ILE A 32 5.34 -1.29 7.09
N TYR A 33 4.23 -0.99 7.76
CA TYR A 33 4.10 -1.13 9.21
C TYR A 33 2.88 -1.97 9.53
N VAL A 34 2.98 -2.80 10.57
CA VAL A 34 1.79 -3.49 11.10
C VAL A 34 1.00 -2.47 11.92
N LYS A 35 -0.22 -2.20 11.51
CA LYS A 35 -1.12 -1.31 12.23
C LYS A 35 -1.93 -2.05 13.26
N GLU A 36 -2.44 -3.22 12.93
CA GLU A 36 -3.33 -3.98 13.79
C GLU A 36 -3.21 -5.47 13.50
N TYR A 37 -3.32 -6.27 14.54
CA TYR A 37 -3.35 -7.72 14.41
C TYR A 37 -4.43 -8.26 15.35
N ILE A 38 -5.36 -9.00 14.77
CA ILE A 38 -6.46 -9.63 15.52
C ILE A 38 -6.39 -11.13 15.22
N SER A 39 -6.40 -11.94 16.27
CA SER A 39 -6.34 -13.39 16.10
C SER A 39 -7.40 -14.06 16.95
N ASP A 40 -8.10 -15.02 16.36
CA ASP A 40 -8.94 -15.95 17.09
C ASP A 40 -8.53 -17.38 16.75
N SER A 41 -9.28 -18.37 17.23
CA SER A 41 -8.90 -19.77 17.08
C SER A 41 -8.93 -20.28 15.64
N ARG A 42 -9.57 -19.58 14.72
CA ARG A 42 -9.74 -20.04 13.33
C ARG A 42 -9.17 -19.10 12.29
N LEU A 43 -9.15 -17.81 12.59
CA LEU A 43 -8.82 -16.80 11.61
C LEU A 43 -8.01 -15.69 12.26
N SER A 44 -6.98 -15.24 11.56
CA SER A 44 -6.22 -14.07 11.95
C SER A 44 -6.46 -12.98 10.94
N GLN A 45 -6.46 -11.74 11.40
CA GLN A 45 -6.57 -10.58 10.54
C GLN A 45 -5.43 -9.64 10.85
N ILE A 46 -4.72 -9.22 9.82
CA ILE A 46 -3.60 -8.30 9.97
C ILE A 46 -3.77 -7.12 9.01
N THR A 47 -3.63 -5.92 9.56
CA THR A 47 -3.72 -4.67 8.78
C THR A 47 -2.36 -4.01 8.76
N PHE A 48 -1.89 -3.71 7.55
CA PHE A 48 -0.63 -3.01 7.34
C PHE A 48 -0.90 -1.58 6.89
N THR A 49 -0.04 -0.66 7.32
CA THR A 49 0.05 0.67 6.74
C THR A 49 1.21 0.65 5.75
N SER A 50 0.95 1.03 4.51
CA SER A 50 1.91 1.02 3.43
C SER A 50 2.14 2.45 2.94
N LYS A 51 3.40 2.83 2.73
CA LYS A 51 3.79 4.15 2.24
C LYS A 51 4.69 4.01 1.00
N PRO A 52 4.10 3.76 -0.17
CA PRO A 52 4.89 3.64 -1.40
C PRO A 52 5.54 4.97 -1.77
N TYR A 53 6.66 4.89 -2.52
CA TYR A 53 7.39 6.09 -2.91
C TYR A 53 7.85 6.00 -4.36
N LEU A 54 8.14 7.16 -4.93
CA LEU A 54 8.76 7.30 -6.25
C LEU A 54 10.03 8.14 -6.13
N GLY A 55 10.92 8.01 -7.12
CA GLY A 55 12.17 8.75 -7.13
C GLY A 55 13.01 8.48 -5.87
N PRO A 56 13.71 9.50 -5.36
CA PRO A 56 14.55 9.34 -4.18
C PRO A 56 13.73 9.41 -2.89
N HIS A 57 12.85 8.42 -2.67
CA HIS A 57 12.03 8.26 -1.47
C HIS A 57 10.93 9.32 -1.29
N ASP A 58 10.36 9.83 -2.40
CA ASP A 58 9.20 10.72 -2.32
C ASP A 58 7.94 9.90 -2.09
N THR A 59 7.44 9.89 -0.86
CA THR A 59 6.22 9.16 -0.51
C THR A 59 5.04 9.72 -1.30
N ILE A 60 4.30 8.85 -1.99
CA ILE A 60 3.18 9.25 -2.83
C ILE A 60 1.83 8.99 -2.19
N GLY A 61 1.77 8.17 -1.16
CA GLY A 61 0.50 7.85 -0.55
C GLY A 61 0.63 7.11 0.76
N VAL A 62 -0.51 6.94 1.41
CA VAL A 62 -0.64 6.12 2.61
C VAL A 62 -1.83 5.20 2.39
N ASP A 63 -1.59 3.89 2.48
CA ASP A 63 -2.60 2.87 2.24
C ASP A 63 -2.74 1.98 3.46
N GLU A 64 -3.95 1.49 3.70
CA GLU A 64 -4.18 0.43 4.66
C GLU A 64 -4.59 -0.83 3.91
N ILE A 65 -3.88 -1.93 4.17
CA ILE A 65 -4.10 -3.20 3.48
C ILE A 65 -4.34 -4.28 4.51
N THR A 66 -5.50 -4.92 4.43
CA THR A 66 -5.91 -5.93 5.40
C THR A 66 -5.95 -7.30 4.75
N PHE A 67 -5.31 -8.26 5.40
CA PHE A 67 -5.32 -9.67 5.01
C PHE A 67 -5.96 -10.50 6.10
N THR A 68 -6.56 -11.61 5.68
CA THR A 68 -6.98 -12.67 6.58
C THR A 68 -6.13 -13.90 6.34
N ALA A 69 -5.83 -14.63 7.40
CA ALA A 69 -5.07 -15.86 7.32
C ALA A 69 -5.78 -16.92 8.17
N ASP A 70 -6.05 -18.08 7.58
CA ASP A 70 -6.66 -19.18 8.32
C ASP A 70 -5.60 -20.07 8.98
N TYR A 71 -6.05 -21.02 9.77
CA TYR A 71 -5.14 -21.93 10.49
C TYR A 71 -4.38 -22.89 9.55
N LEU A 72 -4.81 -23.00 8.29
CA LEU A 72 -4.12 -23.79 7.27
C LEU A 72 -3.03 -22.99 6.55
N GLY A 73 -2.92 -21.69 6.84
CA GLY A 73 -1.92 -20.84 6.22
C GLY A 73 -2.38 -20.14 4.94
N ASN A 74 -3.66 -20.23 4.61
CA ASN A 74 -4.20 -19.52 3.46
C ASN A 74 -4.34 -18.04 3.78
N VAL A 75 -3.74 -17.20 2.97
CA VAL A 75 -3.73 -15.74 3.14
C VAL A 75 -4.53 -15.11 2.00
N GLU A 76 -5.51 -14.30 2.37
CA GLU A 76 -6.37 -13.62 1.40
C GLU A 76 -6.41 -12.12 1.66
N LEU A 77 -6.41 -11.34 0.59
CA LEU A 77 -6.60 -9.89 0.66
C LEU A 77 -8.06 -9.60 0.99
N LYS A 78 -8.29 -8.92 2.12
CA LYS A 78 -9.63 -8.53 2.54
C LYS A 78 -10.00 -7.15 2.05
N SER A 79 -9.10 -6.17 2.17
CA SER A 79 -9.37 -4.80 1.76
C SER A 79 -8.09 -4.05 1.46
N PHE A 80 -8.21 -3.07 0.57
CA PHE A 80 -7.16 -2.12 0.23
C PHE A 80 -7.79 -0.73 0.26
N ASP A 81 -7.38 0.10 1.21
CA ASP A 81 -7.92 1.44 1.40
C ASP A 81 -6.83 2.48 1.16
N HIS A 82 -6.99 3.29 0.13
CA HIS A 82 -6.10 4.41 -0.14
C HIS A 82 -6.55 5.60 0.69
N LEU A 83 -5.78 5.96 1.72
CA LEU A 83 -6.17 6.96 2.69
C LEU A 83 -5.71 8.36 2.33
N LEU A 84 -4.54 8.49 1.74
CA LEU A 84 -3.92 9.80 1.54
C LEU A 84 -2.99 9.76 0.35
N SER A 85 -2.97 10.85 -0.42
CA SER A 85 -2.04 11.05 -1.53
C SER A 85 -1.20 12.29 -1.30
N TYR A 86 0.04 12.25 -1.78
CA TYR A 86 0.93 13.41 -1.80
C TYR A 86 1.24 13.75 -3.25
N HIS A 87 1.29 15.04 -3.56
CA HIS A 87 1.71 15.46 -4.88
C HIS A 87 3.20 15.21 -5.08
N LEU A 88 3.56 14.80 -6.29
CA LEU A 88 4.96 14.65 -6.65
C LEU A 88 5.62 16.02 -6.77
N PRO A 89 6.95 16.10 -6.53
CA PRO A 89 7.71 17.29 -6.83
C PRO A 89 7.58 17.65 -8.32
N ASP A 90 7.80 18.91 -8.67
CA ASP A 90 7.64 19.40 -10.05
C ASP A 90 8.44 18.59 -11.06
N ASN A 91 9.64 18.13 -10.69
CA ASN A 91 10.48 17.35 -11.58
C ASN A 91 9.97 15.93 -11.84
N LEU A 92 8.98 15.46 -11.10
CA LEU A 92 8.40 14.12 -11.26
C LEU A 92 6.92 14.15 -11.66
N LYS A 93 6.34 15.34 -11.83
CA LYS A 93 4.89 15.47 -12.10
C LYS A 93 4.45 14.82 -13.41
N ASP A 94 5.32 14.71 -14.38
CA ASP A 94 5.00 14.05 -15.65
C ASP A 94 4.80 12.53 -15.50
N LEU A 95 5.14 11.97 -14.36
CA LEU A 95 4.83 10.57 -14.04
C LEU A 95 3.37 10.35 -13.63
N GLU A 96 2.66 11.41 -13.27
CA GLU A 96 1.25 11.32 -12.87
C GLU A 96 0.35 11.19 -14.09
N LEU A 97 -0.53 10.16 -14.09
CA LEU A 97 -1.51 9.94 -15.14
C LEU A 97 -2.91 10.40 -14.74
N LYS A 98 -3.25 10.29 -13.47
CA LYS A 98 -4.54 10.67 -12.89
C LYS A 98 -4.34 11.30 -11.53
N ASP A 99 -5.33 12.07 -11.10
CA ASP A 99 -5.35 12.69 -9.78
C ASP A 99 -6.17 11.89 -8.77
N PHE A 100 -5.90 12.15 -7.48
CA PHE A 100 -6.71 11.67 -6.36
C PHE A 100 -7.32 12.86 -5.62
N PRO A 101 -8.20 13.66 -6.23
CA PRO A 101 -8.59 14.97 -5.68
C PRO A 101 -9.19 14.93 -4.28
N GLU A 102 -9.80 13.82 -3.89
CA GLU A 102 -10.40 13.66 -2.57
C GLU A 102 -9.42 13.17 -1.51
N HIS A 103 -8.23 12.74 -1.92
CA HIS A 103 -7.27 12.09 -1.04
C HIS A 103 -5.99 12.89 -0.84
N TYR A 104 -5.77 13.99 -1.57
CA TYR A 104 -4.53 14.76 -1.45
C TYR A 104 -4.40 15.42 -0.10
N TYR A 105 -3.18 15.35 0.43
CA TYR A 105 -2.82 16.04 1.66
C TYR A 105 -2.99 17.54 1.47
N LYS A 106 -3.68 18.20 2.43
CA LYS A 106 -3.90 19.64 2.39
C LYS A 106 -2.99 20.32 3.41
N ASP A 107 -2.17 21.23 2.94
CA ASP A 107 -1.30 22.04 3.79
C ASP A 107 -2.11 23.10 4.53
#